data_fc8ed4a530af88bd2f76d77f010d5716
#
_entry.id   fc8ed4a530af88bd2f76d77f010d5716
#
_cell.length_a   1.000
_cell.length_b   1.000
_cell.length_c   1.000
_cell.angle_alpha   90.00
_cell.angle_beta   90.00
_cell.angle_gamma   90.00
#
_symmetry.space_group_name_H-M   'P 1'
#
loop_
_entity.id
_entity.type
_entity.pdbx_description
1 polymer ?
#
loop_
_entity_poly.entity_id
_entity_poly.type
_entity_poly.pdbx_seq_one_letter_code
_entity_poly.pdbx_strand_id
1 'polypeptide(L)'
;MSIIYNNIFFDVYNLWYRVVNKNESLTDIGDKKVPIDAICKFFELTDGYIKKYGSVENCRVWYLFDNAKTSMMKNRKLLDKDYKKNREIQPDWFYVGINMIELITKYYRDNSVIYRVQNVEADDFVAPLIDNYINEHDKVLMFSTDMDWSRCLLNDTERDVVVNQYTRNNEILTVKSFEEKFGFKPTYSNVCFWKTLYGDQSDCILPTLSNYPKQYFLDCISKYTDVSRFISDALNGKITYLDAGWRIKIKNSAERMMLNWQLVSNLDIDNFDLENWKVECAYKPNKLLIIYNTLNIVGRFDKRVKNENKGSDLLSMLEGETVERV
;
A
#
# COMPACT_ATOMS: atom_id res chain seq x y z
N MET A 1 -4.58 22.50 16.38
CA MET A 1 -5.50 21.35 16.59
C MET A 1 -4.95 20.20 15.78
N SER A 2 -4.93 18.98 16.32
CA SER A 2 -4.61 17.78 15.53
C SER A 2 -5.76 17.48 14.58
N ILE A 3 -5.45 17.15 13.33
CA ILE A 3 -6.46 16.72 12.35
C ILE A 3 -7.06 15.39 12.83
N ILE A 4 -8.38 15.30 12.82
CA ILE A 4 -9.12 14.05 13.04
C ILE A 4 -9.54 13.54 11.66
N TYR A 5 -9.24 12.27 11.38
CA TYR A 5 -9.47 11.66 10.08
C TYR A 5 -10.77 10.86 10.09
N ASN A 6 -11.56 11.02 9.05
CA ASN A 6 -12.79 10.24 8.84
C ASN A 6 -12.60 9.06 7.88
N ASN A 7 -11.43 8.97 7.25
CA ASN A 7 -11.02 7.82 6.46
C ASN A 7 -9.58 7.40 6.84
N ILE A 8 -9.40 6.12 7.15
CA ILE A 8 -8.09 5.52 7.45
C ILE A 8 -7.82 4.37 6.50
N PHE A 9 -6.71 4.45 5.77
CA PHE A 9 -6.25 3.44 4.83
C PHE A 9 -5.06 2.69 5.42
N PHE A 10 -5.15 1.38 5.51
CA PHE A 10 -4.07 0.51 5.95
C PHE A 10 -3.47 -0.26 4.78
N ASP A 11 -2.18 -0.07 4.54
CA ASP A 11 -1.35 -0.97 3.76
C ASP A 11 -1.08 -2.22 4.61
N VAL A 12 -1.85 -3.28 4.39
CA VAL A 12 -1.87 -4.46 5.26
C VAL A 12 -0.51 -5.15 5.26
N TYR A 13 0.12 -5.32 4.08
CA TYR A 13 1.42 -5.97 4.00
C TYR A 13 2.51 -5.16 4.69
N ASN A 14 2.53 -3.83 4.50
CA ASN A 14 3.48 -2.95 5.16
C ASN A 14 3.36 -3.00 6.69
N LEU A 15 2.12 -2.99 7.20
CA LEU A 15 1.87 -3.13 8.63
C LEU A 15 2.20 -4.53 9.14
N TRP A 16 1.89 -5.57 8.36
CA TRP A 16 2.21 -6.96 8.71
C TRP A 16 3.71 -7.15 8.90
N TYR A 17 4.54 -6.66 7.97
CA TYR A 17 6.01 -6.68 8.11
C TYR A 17 6.52 -5.94 9.37
N ARG A 18 5.75 -5.03 9.94
CA ARG A 18 6.12 -4.30 11.16
C ARG A 18 5.81 -5.07 12.44
N VAL A 19 4.86 -5.97 12.42
CA VAL A 19 4.44 -6.73 13.60
C VAL A 19 5.03 -8.12 13.68
N VAL A 20 5.39 -8.72 12.54
CA VAL A 20 6.04 -10.05 12.51
C VAL A 20 7.53 -9.97 12.83
N ASN A 21 8.04 -10.99 13.49
CA ASN A 21 9.46 -11.15 13.79
C ASN A 21 10.02 -12.37 13.04
N LYS A 22 11.34 -12.37 12.75
CA LYS A 22 12.00 -13.53 12.12
C LYS A 22 11.86 -14.83 12.94
N ASN A 23 11.75 -14.72 14.27
CA ASN A 23 11.59 -15.84 15.20
C ASN A 23 10.17 -15.83 15.78
N GLU A 24 9.15 -15.69 14.94
CA GLU A 24 7.76 -15.66 15.39
C GLU A 24 7.36 -17.00 16.02
N SER A 25 6.67 -16.93 17.15
CA SER A 25 6.07 -18.10 17.78
C SER A 25 4.88 -18.59 16.95
N LEU A 26 4.92 -19.85 16.53
CA LEU A 26 3.88 -20.43 15.67
C LEU A 26 3.05 -21.45 16.46
N THR A 27 1.75 -21.38 16.31
CA THR A 27 0.79 -22.36 16.87
C THR A 27 0.30 -23.28 15.76
N ASP A 28 0.29 -24.58 16.03
CA ASP A 28 -0.26 -25.57 15.11
C ASP A 28 -1.80 -25.56 15.18
N ILE A 29 -2.46 -25.29 14.04
CA ILE A 29 -3.90 -25.33 13.89
C ILE A 29 -4.23 -26.18 12.67
N GLY A 30 -4.63 -27.43 12.94
CA GLY A 30 -4.72 -28.45 11.89
C GLY A 30 -3.33 -28.71 11.27
N ASP A 31 -3.24 -28.59 9.96
CA ASP A 31 -2.02 -28.75 9.18
C ASP A 31 -1.23 -27.42 8.99
N LYS A 32 -1.72 -26.32 9.56
CA LYS A 32 -1.14 -24.98 9.35
C LYS A 32 -0.44 -24.47 10.60
N LYS A 33 0.69 -23.80 10.37
CA LYS A 33 1.40 -23.00 11.38
C LYS A 33 0.90 -21.56 11.34
N VAL A 34 0.35 -21.07 12.46
CA VAL A 34 -0.30 -19.76 12.55
C VAL A 34 0.46 -18.84 13.52
N PRO A 35 0.86 -17.63 13.10
CA PRO A 35 1.57 -16.66 13.93
C PRO A 35 0.58 -15.83 14.77
N ILE A 36 0.00 -16.45 15.78
CA ILE A 36 -1.12 -15.90 16.57
C ILE A 36 -0.76 -14.58 17.23
N ASP A 37 0.44 -14.49 17.84
CA ASP A 37 0.86 -13.28 18.55
C ASP A 37 1.00 -12.09 17.60
N ALA A 38 1.52 -12.32 16.40
CA ALA A 38 1.62 -11.27 15.38
C ALA A 38 0.23 -10.83 14.89
N ILE A 39 -0.72 -11.76 14.73
CA ILE A 39 -2.11 -11.43 14.37
C ILE A 39 -2.75 -10.54 15.44
N CYS A 40 -2.61 -10.90 16.71
CA CYS A 40 -3.15 -10.08 17.81
C CYS A 40 -2.51 -8.67 17.81
N LYS A 41 -1.18 -8.58 17.67
CA LYS A 41 -0.46 -7.31 17.58
C LYS A 41 -0.91 -6.44 16.40
N PHE A 42 -1.24 -7.05 15.25
CA PHE A 42 -1.75 -6.33 14.10
C PHE A 42 -3.06 -5.59 14.45
N PHE A 43 -4.02 -6.28 15.08
CA PHE A 43 -5.29 -5.65 15.47
C PHE A 43 -5.11 -4.63 16.61
N GLU A 44 -4.27 -4.91 17.60
CA GLU A 44 -3.93 -3.94 18.65
C GLU A 44 -3.32 -2.66 18.06
N LEU A 45 -2.42 -2.80 17.08
CA LEU A 45 -1.78 -1.68 16.40
C LEU A 45 -2.77 -0.86 15.59
N THR A 46 -3.59 -1.52 14.76
CA THR A 46 -4.59 -0.83 13.92
C THR A 46 -5.67 -0.17 14.75
N ASP A 47 -6.15 -0.80 15.82
CA ASP A 47 -7.10 -0.19 16.75
C ASP A 47 -6.49 1.00 17.48
N GLY A 48 -5.23 0.90 17.89
CA GLY A 48 -4.49 2.01 18.48
C GLY A 48 -4.42 3.22 17.54
N TYR A 49 -4.18 2.99 16.26
CA TYR A 49 -4.15 4.05 15.25
C TYR A 49 -5.53 4.65 15.00
N ILE A 50 -6.56 3.82 14.85
CA ILE A 50 -7.94 4.29 14.67
C ILE A 50 -8.37 5.13 15.87
N LYS A 51 -8.10 4.68 17.09
CA LYS A 51 -8.42 5.41 18.32
C LYS A 51 -7.69 6.74 18.42
N LYS A 52 -6.43 6.80 17.97
CA LYS A 52 -5.59 8.00 18.09
C LYS A 52 -5.90 9.05 17.03
N TYR A 53 -6.22 8.63 15.82
CA TYR A 53 -6.29 9.52 14.66
C TYR A 53 -7.67 9.57 14.02
N GLY A 54 -8.50 8.54 14.21
CA GLY A 54 -9.81 8.43 13.60
C GLY A 54 -10.89 9.24 14.32
N SER A 55 -11.92 9.60 13.58
CA SER A 55 -13.17 10.12 14.14
C SER A 55 -13.87 9.02 14.94
N VAL A 56 -14.32 9.35 16.16
CA VAL A 56 -14.93 8.37 17.06
C VAL A 56 -16.22 7.78 16.50
N GLU A 57 -17.00 8.56 15.75
CA GLU A 57 -18.36 8.19 15.33
C GLU A 57 -18.44 7.71 13.89
N ASN A 58 -17.59 8.19 12.97
CA ASN A 58 -17.76 8.00 11.53
C ASN A 58 -16.46 7.64 10.78
N CYS A 59 -15.46 7.07 11.45
CA CYS A 59 -14.23 6.69 10.77
C CYS A 59 -14.46 5.45 9.90
N ARG A 60 -14.33 5.61 8.58
CA ARG A 60 -14.28 4.49 7.64
C ARG A 60 -12.87 3.95 7.55
N VAL A 61 -12.73 2.63 7.66
CA VAL A 61 -11.43 1.96 7.67
C VAL A 61 -11.28 1.09 6.43
N TRP A 62 -10.18 1.29 5.71
CA TRP A 62 -9.88 0.64 4.45
C TRP A 62 -8.66 -0.26 4.63
N TYR A 63 -8.84 -1.57 4.45
CA TYR A 63 -7.75 -2.54 4.52
C TYR A 63 -7.37 -2.96 3.10
N LEU A 64 -6.20 -2.55 2.66
CA LEU A 64 -5.70 -2.80 1.31
C LEU A 64 -4.68 -3.92 1.33
N PHE A 65 -4.99 -5.00 0.62
CA PHE A 65 -4.16 -6.19 0.56
C PHE A 65 -3.49 -6.30 -0.80
N ASP A 66 -2.19 -6.52 -0.80
CA ASP A 66 -1.49 -6.97 -2.00
C ASP A 66 -1.98 -8.37 -2.40
N ASN A 67 -2.13 -8.60 -3.69
CA ASN A 67 -2.30 -9.94 -4.22
C ASN A 67 -1.05 -10.36 -5.00
N ALA A 68 0.08 -10.30 -4.32
CA ALA A 68 1.42 -10.37 -4.89
C ALA A 68 1.82 -11.75 -5.43
N LYS A 69 1.02 -12.80 -5.25
CA LYS A 69 1.40 -14.16 -5.73
C LYS A 69 1.36 -14.30 -7.25
N THR A 70 0.77 -13.37 -7.98
CA THR A 70 0.47 -13.56 -9.40
C THR A 70 0.90 -12.37 -10.28
N SER A 71 0.73 -12.45 -11.48
CA SER A 71 0.99 -11.84 -12.76
C SER A 71 1.64 -10.45 -12.82
N MET A 72 1.35 -9.47 -11.96
CA MET A 72 1.90 -8.13 -12.16
C MET A 72 3.34 -7.98 -11.69
N MET A 73 3.69 -8.56 -10.55
CA MET A 73 5.11 -8.79 -10.25
C MET A 73 5.77 -9.62 -11.35
N LYS A 74 5.04 -10.57 -11.96
CA LYS A 74 5.55 -11.30 -13.13
C LYS A 74 5.75 -10.38 -14.32
N ASN A 75 4.83 -9.46 -14.62
CA ASN A 75 4.97 -8.53 -15.75
C ASN A 75 6.14 -7.58 -15.53
N ARG A 76 6.28 -6.97 -14.35
CA ARG A 76 7.45 -6.15 -14.01
C ARG A 76 8.75 -6.98 -14.00
N LYS A 77 8.71 -8.24 -13.52
CA LYS A 77 9.85 -9.17 -13.59
C LYS A 77 10.16 -9.69 -15.01
N LEU A 78 9.19 -9.68 -15.92
CA LEU A 78 9.45 -9.93 -17.33
C LEU A 78 10.19 -8.77 -17.99
N LEU A 79 9.92 -7.53 -17.55
CA LEU A 79 10.63 -6.35 -17.99
C LEU A 79 12.04 -6.28 -17.40
N ASP A 80 12.17 -6.53 -16.09
CA ASP A 80 13.46 -6.59 -15.40
C ASP A 80 13.46 -7.74 -14.37
N LYS A 81 14.27 -8.78 -14.64
CA LYS A 81 14.43 -9.96 -13.77
C LYS A 81 14.94 -9.61 -12.36
N ASP A 82 15.60 -8.46 -12.23
CA ASP A 82 16.16 -7.98 -10.98
C ASP A 82 15.15 -7.18 -10.15
N TYR A 83 13.96 -6.87 -10.70
CA TYR A 83 12.89 -6.19 -9.96
C TYR A 83 12.53 -6.96 -8.68
N LYS A 84 12.62 -6.27 -7.53
CA LYS A 84 12.33 -6.83 -6.19
C LYS A 84 13.10 -8.13 -5.87
N LYS A 85 14.30 -8.33 -6.44
CA LYS A 85 15.12 -9.55 -6.20
C LYS A 85 15.66 -9.64 -4.77
N ASN A 86 15.77 -8.51 -4.09
CA ASN A 86 16.20 -8.43 -2.70
C ASN A 86 15.12 -8.85 -1.70
N ARG A 87 13.88 -9.06 -2.16
CA ARG A 87 12.80 -9.52 -1.28
C ARG A 87 12.98 -11.01 -0.98
N GLU A 88 13.18 -11.34 0.27
CA GLU A 88 13.21 -12.73 0.75
C GLU A 88 11.87 -13.40 0.48
N ILE A 89 11.91 -14.68 0.07
CA ILE A 89 10.71 -15.50 -0.01
C ILE A 89 10.19 -15.69 1.41
N GLN A 90 8.98 -15.24 1.65
CA GLN A 90 8.38 -15.38 2.97
C GLN A 90 7.91 -16.83 3.18
N PRO A 91 8.04 -17.36 4.41
CA PRO A 91 7.57 -18.70 4.73
C PRO A 91 6.03 -18.78 4.66
N ASP A 92 5.49 -19.98 4.49
CA ASP A 92 4.05 -20.20 4.31
C ASP A 92 3.21 -19.62 5.46
N TRP A 93 3.70 -19.70 6.71
CA TRP A 93 3.01 -19.14 7.86
C TRP A 93 2.79 -17.62 7.75
N PHE A 94 3.66 -16.90 7.05
CA PHE A 94 3.51 -15.47 6.82
C PHE A 94 2.21 -15.18 6.05
N TYR A 95 1.95 -15.95 4.99
CA TYR A 95 0.73 -15.81 4.17
C TYR A 95 -0.49 -16.35 4.89
N VAL A 96 -0.34 -17.41 5.70
CA VAL A 96 -1.41 -17.89 6.60
C VAL A 96 -1.84 -16.76 7.54
N GLY A 97 -0.89 -16.03 8.14
CA GLY A 97 -1.18 -14.87 8.99
C GLY A 97 -1.98 -13.79 8.28
N ILE A 98 -1.59 -13.42 7.05
CA ILE A 98 -2.31 -12.43 6.24
C ILE A 98 -3.75 -12.89 5.93
N ASN A 99 -3.93 -14.15 5.54
CA ASN A 99 -5.26 -14.69 5.26
C ASN A 99 -6.14 -14.71 6.53
N MET A 100 -5.56 -14.97 7.71
CA MET A 100 -6.28 -14.89 8.99
C MET A 100 -6.66 -13.44 9.34
N ILE A 101 -5.76 -12.46 9.06
CA ILE A 101 -6.09 -11.04 9.23
C ILE A 101 -7.27 -10.67 8.33
N GLU A 102 -7.26 -11.08 7.06
CA GLU A 102 -8.38 -10.82 6.15
C GLU A 102 -9.68 -11.42 6.66
N LEU A 103 -9.66 -12.70 7.08
CA LEU A 103 -10.82 -13.40 7.61
C LEU A 103 -11.38 -12.71 8.87
N ILE A 104 -10.53 -12.34 9.81
CA ILE A 104 -10.97 -11.65 11.04
C ILE A 104 -11.54 -10.29 10.66
N THR A 105 -10.87 -9.52 9.80
CA THR A 105 -11.28 -8.16 9.41
C THR A 105 -12.70 -8.13 8.83
N LYS A 106 -13.12 -9.14 8.05
CA LYS A 106 -14.48 -9.25 7.51
C LYS A 106 -15.57 -9.13 8.58
N TYR A 107 -15.27 -9.55 9.80
CA TYR A 107 -16.26 -9.64 10.90
C TYR A 107 -15.91 -8.76 12.11
N TYR A 108 -14.82 -8.01 12.02
CA TYR A 108 -14.22 -7.35 13.18
C TYR A 108 -14.85 -5.99 13.51
N ARG A 109 -15.26 -5.23 12.48
CA ARG A 109 -15.72 -3.85 12.66
C ARG A 109 -16.73 -3.47 11.57
N ASP A 110 -17.78 -2.76 12.00
CA ASP A 110 -18.63 -2.02 11.07
C ASP A 110 -17.86 -0.85 10.44
N ASN A 111 -18.39 -0.32 9.36
CA ASN A 111 -17.81 0.79 8.62
C ASN A 111 -16.35 0.56 8.19
N SER A 112 -16.04 -0.68 7.85
CA SER A 112 -14.75 -1.06 7.27
C SER A 112 -14.94 -1.78 5.95
N VAL A 113 -13.90 -1.74 5.15
CA VAL A 113 -13.89 -2.36 3.82
C VAL A 113 -12.54 -3.00 3.54
N ILE A 114 -12.56 -4.14 2.88
CA ILE A 114 -11.37 -4.82 2.38
C ILE A 114 -11.32 -4.66 0.87
N TYR A 115 -10.13 -4.35 0.35
CA TYR A 115 -9.79 -4.46 -1.06
C TYR A 115 -8.61 -5.41 -1.24
N ARG A 116 -8.81 -6.40 -2.09
CA ARG A 116 -7.76 -7.33 -2.51
C ARG A 116 -7.92 -7.59 -4.00
N VAL A 117 -7.35 -6.73 -4.82
CA VAL A 117 -7.47 -6.81 -6.27
C VAL A 117 -6.56 -7.90 -6.81
N GLN A 118 -7.11 -8.81 -7.60
CA GLN A 118 -6.34 -9.93 -8.15
C GLN A 118 -5.20 -9.42 -9.02
N ASN A 119 -3.99 -9.90 -8.74
CA ASN A 119 -2.77 -9.58 -9.47
C ASN A 119 -2.29 -8.13 -9.38
N VAL A 120 -2.78 -7.33 -8.43
CA VAL A 120 -2.46 -5.91 -8.26
C VAL A 120 -1.86 -5.67 -6.87
N GLU A 121 -0.86 -4.81 -6.78
CA GLU A 121 -0.30 -4.35 -5.51
C GLU A 121 -1.18 -3.21 -4.94
N ALA A 122 -1.22 -3.05 -3.61
CA ALA A 122 -2.06 -2.05 -2.96
C ALA A 122 -1.71 -0.61 -3.38
N ASP A 123 -0.44 -0.35 -3.66
CA ASP A 123 0.06 0.94 -4.14
C ASP A 123 -0.43 1.30 -5.55
N ASP A 124 -0.81 0.30 -6.37
CA ASP A 124 -1.34 0.53 -7.71
C ASP A 124 -2.82 0.98 -7.68
N PHE A 125 -3.61 0.59 -6.67
CA PHE A 125 -5.05 0.91 -6.64
C PHE A 125 -5.47 1.88 -5.53
N VAL A 126 -4.58 2.30 -4.63
CA VAL A 126 -4.91 3.27 -3.57
C VAL A 126 -5.31 4.64 -4.15
N ALA A 127 -4.65 5.12 -5.19
CA ALA A 127 -4.99 6.39 -5.84
C ALA A 127 -6.39 6.34 -6.48
N PRO A 128 -6.74 5.36 -7.34
CA PRO A 128 -8.10 5.17 -7.82
C PRO A 128 -9.16 5.08 -6.73
N LEU A 129 -8.85 4.46 -5.57
CA LEU A 129 -9.81 4.42 -4.46
C LEU A 129 -10.04 5.82 -3.87
N ILE A 130 -8.97 6.60 -3.69
CA ILE A 130 -9.09 7.99 -3.20
C ILE A 130 -9.90 8.82 -4.19
N ASP A 131 -9.61 8.72 -5.48
CA ASP A 131 -10.30 9.50 -6.51
C ASP A 131 -11.80 9.16 -6.62
N ASN A 132 -12.17 7.88 -6.45
CA ASN A 132 -13.54 7.42 -6.61
C ASN A 132 -14.41 7.53 -5.35
N TYR A 133 -13.83 7.45 -4.15
CA TYR A 133 -14.60 7.32 -2.91
C TYR A 133 -14.39 8.43 -1.89
N ILE A 134 -13.39 9.29 -2.09
CA ILE A 134 -13.16 10.42 -1.18
C ILE A 134 -13.94 11.64 -1.66
N ASN A 135 -14.81 12.13 -0.78
CA ASN A 135 -15.71 13.22 -1.06
C ASN A 135 -15.18 14.56 -0.50
N GLU A 136 -15.94 15.63 -0.75
CA GLU A 136 -15.69 16.93 -0.11
C GLU A 136 -15.68 16.79 1.42
N HIS A 137 -14.81 17.55 2.06
CA HIS A 137 -14.57 17.57 3.50
C HIS A 137 -13.92 16.32 4.10
N ASP A 138 -13.57 15.32 3.27
CA ASP A 138 -12.90 14.12 3.77
C ASP A 138 -11.45 14.40 4.19
N LYS A 139 -11.07 13.78 5.31
CA LYS A 139 -9.70 13.78 5.85
C LYS A 139 -9.21 12.34 5.88
N VAL A 140 -8.21 12.04 5.08
CA VAL A 140 -7.66 10.70 4.88
C VAL A 140 -6.29 10.59 5.54
N LEU A 141 -6.06 9.51 6.29
CA LEU A 141 -4.75 9.13 6.78
C LEU A 141 -4.39 7.73 6.25
N MET A 142 -3.33 7.67 5.46
CA MET A 142 -2.78 6.43 4.92
C MET A 142 -1.66 5.92 5.82
N PHE A 143 -1.71 4.66 6.23
CA PHE A 143 -0.67 3.98 7.00
C PHE A 143 0.17 3.09 6.09
N SER A 144 1.20 3.66 5.51
CA SER A 144 2.24 2.97 4.75
C SER A 144 3.57 3.71 4.90
N THR A 145 4.69 2.98 4.88
CA THR A 145 6.03 3.58 4.81
C THR A 145 6.57 3.62 3.39
N ASP A 146 5.79 3.12 2.42
CA ASP A 146 6.17 3.11 1.03
C ASP A 146 6.03 4.52 0.43
N MET A 147 7.06 4.94 -0.33
CA MET A 147 7.06 6.23 -1.01
C MET A 147 6.03 6.27 -2.16
N ASP A 148 5.61 5.12 -2.68
CA ASP A 148 4.59 5.06 -3.72
C ASP A 148 3.24 5.58 -3.25
N TRP A 149 2.92 5.42 -1.98
CA TRP A 149 1.73 6.01 -1.36
C TRP A 149 1.80 7.54 -1.26
N SER A 150 3.00 8.13 -1.27
CA SER A 150 3.15 9.60 -1.24
C SER A 150 2.56 10.29 -2.48
N ARG A 151 2.36 9.56 -3.57
CA ARG A 151 1.69 10.05 -4.78
C ARG A 151 0.25 10.48 -4.54
N CYS A 152 -0.37 9.96 -3.47
CA CYS A 152 -1.75 10.26 -3.08
C CYS A 152 -1.86 11.43 -2.11
N LEU A 153 -0.75 12.02 -1.65
CA LEU A 153 -0.79 13.17 -0.75
C LEU A 153 -1.52 14.35 -1.41
N LEU A 154 -2.52 14.89 -0.72
CA LEU A 154 -3.38 15.94 -1.22
C LEU A 154 -3.66 16.98 -0.13
N ASN A 155 -3.72 18.23 -0.53
CA ASN A 155 -4.28 19.33 0.24
C ASN A 155 -5.11 20.21 -0.70
N ASP A 156 -6.35 19.82 -0.91
CA ASP A 156 -7.31 20.52 -1.75
C ASP A 156 -8.14 21.44 -0.87
N THR A 157 -7.85 22.74 -0.94
CA THR A 157 -8.53 23.75 -0.14
C THR A 157 -9.92 24.13 -0.66
N GLU A 158 -10.21 23.85 -1.92
CA GLU A 158 -11.51 24.14 -2.54
C GLU A 158 -12.55 23.11 -2.11
N ARG A 159 -12.17 21.83 -2.15
CA ARG A 159 -12.99 20.70 -1.68
C ARG A 159 -12.85 20.43 -0.18
N ASP A 160 -11.94 21.13 0.51
CA ASP A 160 -11.56 20.85 1.90
C ASP A 160 -11.13 19.38 2.12
N VAL A 161 -10.42 18.78 1.15
CA VAL A 161 -9.93 17.42 1.22
C VAL A 161 -8.47 17.41 1.63
N VAL A 162 -8.12 16.54 2.58
CA VAL A 162 -6.73 16.33 3.01
C VAL A 162 -6.42 14.85 2.97
N VAL A 163 -5.33 14.48 2.28
CA VAL A 163 -4.76 13.13 2.29
C VAL A 163 -3.33 13.21 2.82
N ASN A 164 -3.09 12.59 3.95
CA ASN A 164 -1.79 12.52 4.60
C ASN A 164 -1.32 11.07 4.73
N GLN A 165 0.00 10.88 4.90
CA GLN A 165 0.60 9.56 5.06
C GLN A 165 1.32 9.45 6.41
N TYR A 166 1.05 8.37 7.14
CA TYR A 166 1.77 8.02 8.36
C TYR A 166 3.00 7.19 8.02
N THR A 167 4.18 7.69 8.37
CA THR A 167 5.46 7.09 8.01
C THR A 167 6.15 6.40 9.21
N ARG A 168 7.38 5.98 9.01
CA ARG A 168 8.25 5.55 10.12
C ARG A 168 8.46 6.73 11.09
N ASN A 169 8.78 6.43 12.34
CA ASN A 169 9.02 7.41 13.41
C ASN A 169 7.79 8.17 13.89
N ASN A 170 6.60 7.67 13.64
CA ASN A 170 5.34 8.31 14.04
C ASN A 170 5.13 9.72 13.43
N GLU A 171 5.72 9.97 12.29
CA GLU A 171 5.56 11.22 11.55
C GLU A 171 4.38 11.14 10.58
N ILE A 172 3.62 12.23 10.50
CA ILE A 172 2.61 12.41 9.46
C ILE A 172 3.21 13.26 8.35
N LEU A 173 3.35 12.64 7.18
CA LEU A 173 3.81 13.28 5.97
C LEU A 173 2.63 13.98 5.31
N THR A 174 2.74 15.29 5.14
CA THR A 174 1.79 16.14 4.43
C THR A 174 2.39 16.57 3.11
N VAL A 175 1.60 17.15 2.21
CA VAL A 175 2.12 17.78 0.97
C VAL A 175 3.25 18.75 1.29
N LYS A 176 3.06 19.63 2.30
CA LYS A 176 4.05 20.62 2.70
C LYS A 176 5.36 20.00 3.22
N SER A 177 5.26 19.05 4.16
CA SER A 177 6.46 18.42 4.74
C SER A 177 7.17 17.51 3.72
N PHE A 178 6.44 16.93 2.77
CA PHE A 178 7.04 16.23 1.63
C PHE A 178 7.85 17.20 0.76
N GLU A 179 7.24 18.33 0.39
CA GLU A 179 7.89 19.35 -0.43
C GLU A 179 9.13 19.94 0.26
N GLU A 180 9.06 20.23 1.55
CA GLU A 180 10.22 20.66 2.36
C GLU A 180 11.35 19.61 2.37
N LYS A 181 11.01 18.34 2.48
CA LYS A 181 11.98 17.23 2.54
C LYS A 181 12.60 16.91 1.18
N PHE A 182 11.78 16.80 0.14
CA PHE A 182 12.21 16.33 -1.18
C PHE A 182 12.43 17.50 -2.17
N GLY A 183 11.86 18.68 -1.92
CA GLY A 183 11.99 19.89 -2.73
C GLY A 183 11.08 19.92 -3.96
N PHE A 184 10.06 19.03 -4.02
CA PHE A 184 9.06 19.01 -5.08
C PHE A 184 7.72 18.52 -4.55
N LYS A 185 6.62 18.85 -5.22
CA LYS A 185 5.27 18.41 -4.84
C LYS A 185 5.09 16.91 -5.09
N PRO A 186 4.42 16.18 -4.20
CA PRO A 186 4.22 14.74 -4.29
C PRO A 186 3.11 14.34 -5.28
N THR A 187 3.13 14.90 -6.49
CA THR A 187 2.20 14.45 -7.54
C THR A 187 2.65 13.11 -8.09
N TYR A 188 1.69 12.34 -8.64
CA TYR A 188 1.99 11.08 -9.32
C TYR A 188 3.15 11.23 -10.32
N SER A 189 3.03 12.21 -11.21
CA SER A 189 4.06 12.47 -12.22
C SER A 189 5.43 12.75 -11.61
N ASN A 190 5.51 13.63 -10.60
CA ASN A 190 6.79 14.03 -10.01
C ASN A 190 7.48 12.86 -9.26
N VAL A 191 6.71 12.03 -8.56
CA VAL A 191 7.26 10.85 -7.89
C VAL A 191 7.72 9.80 -8.91
N CYS A 192 6.96 9.59 -9.99
CA CYS A 192 7.39 8.72 -11.10
C CYS A 192 8.66 9.26 -11.78
N PHE A 193 8.76 10.56 -12.04
CA PHE A 193 10.00 11.18 -12.54
C PHE A 193 11.17 10.93 -11.62
N TRP A 194 10.98 11.17 -10.32
CA TRP A 194 12.02 10.92 -9.32
C TRP A 194 12.53 9.48 -9.39
N LYS A 195 11.63 8.51 -9.30
CA LYS A 195 12.01 7.09 -9.34
C LYS A 195 12.58 6.66 -10.71
N THR A 196 12.08 7.23 -11.80
CA THR A 196 12.63 6.97 -13.14
C THR A 196 14.09 7.38 -13.25
N LEU A 197 14.46 8.53 -12.71
CA LEU A 197 15.81 9.08 -12.83
C LEU A 197 16.76 8.54 -11.74
N TYR A 198 16.31 8.53 -10.48
CA TYR A 198 17.15 8.16 -9.35
C TYR A 198 17.05 6.69 -8.96
N GLY A 199 16.13 5.94 -9.59
CA GLY A 199 15.86 4.55 -9.26
C GLY A 199 15.07 4.38 -7.96
N ASP A 200 14.88 3.13 -7.56
CA ASP A 200 14.28 2.74 -6.29
C ASP A 200 15.01 1.54 -5.71
N GLN A 201 15.80 1.77 -4.68
CA GLN A 201 16.60 0.73 -4.04
C GLN A 201 15.72 -0.35 -3.38
N SER A 202 14.53 0.02 -2.89
CA SER A 202 13.61 -0.93 -2.25
C SER A 202 13.08 -1.97 -3.24
N ASP A 203 12.93 -1.57 -4.50
CA ASP A 203 12.45 -2.41 -5.59
C ASP A 203 13.55 -2.90 -6.54
N CYS A 204 14.82 -2.66 -6.18
CA CYS A 204 15.99 -2.98 -7.00
C CYS A 204 16.00 -2.26 -8.36
N ILE A 205 15.35 -1.13 -8.49
CA ILE A 205 15.39 -0.30 -9.69
C ILE A 205 16.65 0.56 -9.63
N LEU A 206 17.58 0.32 -10.56
CA LEU A 206 18.84 1.06 -10.60
C LEU A 206 18.60 2.50 -11.09
N PRO A 207 19.36 3.49 -10.58
CA PRO A 207 19.29 4.85 -11.10
C PRO A 207 19.66 4.90 -12.59
N THR A 208 18.91 5.67 -13.34
CA THR A 208 19.20 5.91 -14.78
C THR A 208 20.47 6.76 -14.94
N LEU A 209 20.61 7.74 -14.06
CA LEU A 209 21.70 8.71 -14.13
C LEU A 209 22.41 8.82 -12.78
N SER A 210 23.67 8.44 -12.75
CA SER A 210 24.52 8.65 -11.56
C SER A 210 24.74 10.13 -11.31
N ASN A 211 24.56 10.56 -10.06
CA ASN A 211 24.80 11.93 -9.62
C ASN A 211 24.02 13.01 -10.41
N TYR A 212 22.81 12.69 -10.87
CA TYR A 212 21.96 13.67 -11.55
C TYR A 212 21.63 14.82 -10.59
N PRO A 213 21.94 16.08 -10.96
CA PRO A 213 21.74 17.21 -10.07
C PRO A 213 20.25 17.43 -9.79
N LYS A 214 19.93 17.64 -8.50
CA LYS A 214 18.54 17.89 -8.09
C LYS A 214 17.93 19.09 -8.83
N GLN A 215 18.70 20.14 -9.08
CA GLN A 215 18.22 21.31 -9.83
C GLN A 215 17.74 20.92 -11.23
N TYR A 216 18.48 20.08 -11.94
CA TYR A 216 18.07 19.62 -13.28
C TYR A 216 16.81 18.75 -13.23
N PHE A 217 16.63 17.97 -12.15
CA PHE A 217 15.36 17.28 -11.93
C PHE A 217 14.20 18.27 -11.74
N LEU A 218 14.38 19.31 -10.93
CA LEU A 218 13.37 20.36 -10.73
C LEU A 218 13.05 21.09 -12.05
N ASP A 219 14.06 21.36 -12.87
CA ASP A 219 13.86 21.90 -14.21
C ASP A 219 13.09 20.96 -15.13
N CYS A 220 13.30 19.64 -15.01
CA CYS A 220 12.53 18.64 -15.76
C CYS A 220 11.06 18.69 -15.38
N ILE A 221 10.71 18.55 -14.09
CA ILE A 221 9.32 18.51 -13.65
C ILE A 221 8.58 19.84 -13.81
N SER A 222 9.30 20.96 -13.94
CA SER A 222 8.70 22.26 -14.28
C SER A 222 8.27 22.37 -15.75
N LYS A 223 8.85 21.56 -16.63
CA LYS A 223 8.63 21.59 -18.08
C LYS A 223 7.82 20.41 -18.60
N TYR A 224 7.87 19.31 -17.89
CA TYR A 224 7.21 18.07 -18.28
C TYR A 224 6.28 17.58 -17.16
N THR A 225 5.02 17.42 -17.49
CA THR A 225 4.02 16.76 -16.63
C THR A 225 3.94 15.26 -16.92
N ASP A 226 4.57 14.81 -18.02
CA ASP A 226 4.55 13.42 -18.49
C ASP A 226 6.00 12.93 -18.72
N VAL A 227 6.32 11.83 -18.02
CA VAL A 227 7.64 11.16 -18.10
C VAL A 227 7.89 10.60 -19.51
N SER A 228 6.86 10.04 -20.15
CA SER A 228 7.01 9.44 -21.49
C SER A 228 7.37 10.49 -22.53
N ARG A 229 6.78 11.67 -22.43
CA ARG A 229 7.13 12.81 -23.29
C ARG A 229 8.57 13.28 -23.08
N PHE A 230 9.01 13.37 -21.81
CA PHE A 230 10.39 13.70 -21.51
C PHE A 230 11.37 12.69 -22.13
N ILE A 231 11.10 11.39 -22.00
CA ILE A 231 11.93 10.32 -22.59
C ILE A 231 11.95 10.44 -24.12
N SER A 232 10.80 10.66 -24.74
CA SER A 232 10.71 10.88 -26.19
C SER A 232 11.54 12.07 -26.67
N ASP A 233 11.45 13.20 -25.96
CA ASP A 233 12.22 14.40 -26.28
C ASP A 233 13.73 14.20 -26.02
N ALA A 234 14.09 13.37 -25.04
CA ALA A 234 15.47 12.99 -24.78
C ALA A 234 16.06 12.17 -25.96
N LEU A 235 15.33 11.16 -26.44
CA LEU A 235 15.71 10.33 -27.59
C LEU A 235 15.90 11.18 -28.84
N ASN A 236 14.99 12.12 -29.08
CA ASN A 236 14.99 12.99 -30.25
C ASN A 236 15.93 14.21 -30.14
N GLY A 237 16.69 14.35 -29.02
CA GLY A 237 17.61 15.44 -28.81
C GLY A 237 16.95 16.83 -28.65
N LYS A 238 15.66 16.86 -28.29
CA LYS A 238 14.86 18.09 -28.14
C LYS A 238 15.05 18.79 -26.78
N ILE A 239 15.72 18.15 -25.82
CA ILE A 239 16.00 18.77 -24.53
C ILE A 239 17.10 19.80 -24.69
N THR A 240 16.75 21.09 -24.57
CA THR A 240 17.68 22.21 -24.84
C THR A 240 18.09 22.98 -23.58
N TYR A 241 17.37 22.86 -22.49
CA TYR A 241 17.58 23.64 -21.26
C TYR A 241 18.68 23.09 -20.34
N LEU A 242 19.21 21.89 -20.62
CA LEU A 242 20.35 21.30 -19.94
C LEU A 242 21.64 21.59 -20.71
N ASP A 243 22.78 21.58 -20.00
CA ASP A 243 24.07 21.65 -20.65
C ASP A 243 24.32 20.46 -21.59
N ALA A 244 25.29 20.63 -22.52
CA ALA A 244 25.58 19.65 -23.56
C ALA A 244 25.98 18.27 -23.00
N GLY A 245 26.69 18.23 -21.88
CA GLY A 245 27.14 16.99 -21.26
C GLY A 245 25.97 16.19 -20.70
N TRP A 246 25.03 16.84 -20.03
CA TRP A 246 23.83 16.18 -19.51
C TRP A 246 22.85 15.77 -20.60
N ARG A 247 22.70 16.57 -21.66
CA ARG A 247 21.86 16.20 -22.81
C ARG A 247 22.34 14.89 -23.44
N ILE A 248 23.65 14.71 -23.61
CA ILE A 248 24.24 13.49 -24.14
C ILE A 248 23.98 12.31 -23.17
N LYS A 249 24.22 12.49 -21.88
CA LYS A 249 24.00 11.43 -20.87
C LYS A 249 22.55 10.98 -20.85
N ILE A 250 21.58 11.93 -20.83
CA ILE A 250 20.14 11.64 -20.85
C ILE A 250 19.76 10.87 -22.12
N LYS A 251 20.21 11.34 -23.30
CA LYS A 251 19.94 10.66 -24.55
C LYS A 251 20.46 9.21 -24.55
N ASN A 252 21.69 9.00 -24.08
CA ASN A 252 22.30 7.67 -24.02
C ASN A 252 21.65 6.74 -22.98
N SER A 253 20.92 7.30 -22.00
CA SER A 253 20.23 6.56 -20.93
C SER A 253 18.74 6.42 -21.18
N ALA A 254 18.23 6.84 -22.33
CA ALA A 254 16.80 6.91 -22.58
C ALA A 254 16.09 5.53 -22.54
N GLU A 255 16.76 4.47 -22.99
CA GLU A 255 16.24 3.09 -22.89
C GLU A 255 16.09 2.67 -21.41
N ARG A 256 17.09 2.97 -20.59
CA ARG A 256 17.02 2.68 -19.16
C ARG A 256 15.93 3.53 -18.48
N MET A 257 15.76 4.79 -18.88
CA MET A 257 14.66 5.63 -18.39
C MET A 257 13.31 5.02 -18.74
N MET A 258 13.14 4.53 -19.97
CA MET A 258 11.90 3.88 -20.40
C MET A 258 11.60 2.64 -19.55
N LEU A 259 12.61 1.79 -19.32
CA LEU A 259 12.46 0.61 -18.45
C LEU A 259 12.08 1.02 -17.03
N ASN A 260 12.81 1.96 -16.43
CA ASN A 260 12.50 2.42 -15.08
C ASN A 260 11.09 3.01 -14.99
N TRP A 261 10.67 3.82 -15.98
CA TRP A 261 9.33 4.37 -16.02
C TRP A 261 8.25 3.28 -16.08
N GLN A 262 8.44 2.25 -16.92
CA GLN A 262 7.52 1.10 -16.98
C GLN A 262 7.44 0.32 -15.66
N LEU A 263 8.53 0.30 -14.88
CA LEU A 263 8.58 -0.38 -13.59
C LEU A 263 7.89 0.44 -12.47
N VAL A 264 7.95 1.79 -12.53
CA VAL A 264 7.44 2.67 -11.48
C VAL A 264 6.06 3.26 -11.77
N SER A 265 5.64 3.25 -13.05
CA SER A 265 4.30 3.70 -13.40
C SER A 265 3.26 2.71 -12.88
N ASN A 266 2.13 3.25 -12.42
CA ASN A 266 0.99 2.40 -12.14
C ASN A 266 0.52 1.73 -13.42
N LEU A 267 -0.09 0.60 -13.23
CA LEU A 267 -0.85 0.00 -14.29
C LEU A 267 -2.04 0.89 -14.62
N ASP A 268 -2.44 0.77 -15.86
CA ASP A 268 -3.70 1.32 -16.34
C ASP A 268 -4.85 0.59 -15.64
N ILE A 269 -5.23 1.12 -14.44
CA ILE A 269 -6.30 0.56 -13.61
C ILE A 269 -7.67 1.09 -14.07
N ASP A 270 -7.71 1.98 -15.05
CA ASP A 270 -8.96 2.54 -15.59
C ASP A 270 -9.96 1.47 -16.07
N ASN A 271 -9.49 0.24 -16.28
CA ASN A 271 -10.30 -0.92 -16.64
C ASN A 271 -10.66 -1.83 -15.45
N PHE A 272 -10.24 -1.52 -14.20
CA PHE A 272 -10.62 -2.31 -13.05
C PHE A 272 -11.93 -1.81 -12.45
N ASP A 273 -12.94 -2.65 -12.50
CA ASP A 273 -14.14 -2.45 -11.70
C ASP A 273 -13.81 -2.75 -10.22
N LEU A 274 -13.37 -1.69 -9.50
CA LEU A 274 -12.98 -1.80 -8.09
C LEU A 274 -14.13 -2.31 -7.21
N GLU A 275 -15.39 -2.11 -7.59
CA GLU A 275 -16.54 -2.62 -6.82
C GLU A 275 -16.56 -4.16 -6.76
N ASN A 276 -16.11 -4.84 -7.80
CA ASN A 276 -16.03 -6.31 -7.80
C ASN A 276 -15.01 -6.88 -6.81
N TRP A 277 -14.08 -6.06 -6.33
CA TRP A 277 -13.02 -6.46 -5.40
C TRP A 277 -13.24 -5.97 -3.98
N LYS A 278 -14.35 -5.29 -3.76
CA LYS A 278 -14.74 -4.70 -2.49
C LYS A 278 -15.46 -5.71 -1.62
N VAL A 279 -15.02 -5.85 -0.38
CA VAL A 279 -15.72 -6.62 0.65
C VAL A 279 -16.09 -5.68 1.78
N GLU A 280 -17.37 -5.35 1.89
CA GLU A 280 -17.88 -4.59 3.04
C GLU A 280 -17.83 -5.49 4.29
N CYS A 281 -17.29 -4.93 5.36
CA CYS A 281 -17.14 -5.63 6.62
C CYS A 281 -18.31 -5.30 7.56
N ALA A 282 -18.63 -6.22 8.45
CA ALA A 282 -19.65 -6.00 9.47
C ALA A 282 -19.25 -6.69 10.77
N TYR A 283 -19.49 -6.04 11.90
CA TYR A 283 -19.25 -6.65 13.19
C TYR A 283 -20.18 -7.85 13.43
N LYS A 284 -19.61 -9.04 13.48
CA LYS A 284 -20.36 -10.29 13.70
C LYS A 284 -19.73 -11.08 14.85
N PRO A 285 -20.14 -10.81 16.11
CA PRO A 285 -19.50 -11.40 17.30
C PRO A 285 -19.54 -12.93 17.32
N ASN A 286 -20.60 -13.55 16.82
CA ASN A 286 -20.73 -15.02 16.76
C ASN A 286 -19.70 -15.63 15.79
N LYS A 287 -19.45 -14.99 14.64
CA LYS A 287 -18.43 -15.43 13.68
C LYS A 287 -17.03 -15.25 14.26
N LEU A 288 -16.78 -14.11 14.89
CA LEU A 288 -15.51 -13.85 15.58
C LEU A 288 -15.26 -14.83 16.72
N LEU A 289 -16.28 -15.15 17.50
CA LEU A 289 -16.14 -16.11 18.60
C LEU A 289 -15.67 -17.48 18.11
N ILE A 290 -16.21 -17.97 16.99
CA ILE A 290 -15.79 -19.22 16.38
C ILE A 290 -14.31 -19.14 15.97
N ILE A 291 -13.92 -18.08 15.25
CA ILE A 291 -12.54 -17.86 14.81
C ILE A 291 -11.61 -17.76 16.03
N TYR A 292 -11.99 -16.99 17.04
CA TYR A 292 -11.16 -16.75 18.23
C TYR A 292 -11.01 -18.01 19.09
N ASN A 293 -12.06 -18.83 19.22
CA ASN A 293 -11.96 -20.13 19.91
C ASN A 293 -10.99 -21.05 19.20
N THR A 294 -11.07 -21.15 17.87
CA THR A 294 -10.15 -21.99 17.10
C THR A 294 -8.70 -21.52 17.21
N LEU A 295 -8.49 -20.20 17.17
CA LEU A 295 -7.17 -19.61 17.34
C LEU A 295 -6.71 -19.54 18.80
N ASN A 296 -7.58 -19.88 19.77
CA ASN A 296 -7.34 -19.72 21.21
C ASN A 296 -6.97 -18.28 21.60
N ILE A 297 -7.69 -17.29 21.06
CA ILE A 297 -7.40 -15.85 21.24
C ILE A 297 -8.57 -15.06 21.85
N VAL A 298 -9.59 -15.74 22.35
CA VAL A 298 -10.74 -15.06 22.99
C VAL A 298 -10.25 -14.14 24.10
N GLY A 299 -10.67 -12.86 24.03
CA GLY A 299 -10.34 -11.84 25.03
C GLY A 299 -8.88 -11.32 24.97
N ARG A 300 -8.04 -11.75 24.04
CA ARG A 300 -6.66 -11.28 23.92
C ARG A 300 -6.58 -9.82 23.48
N PHE A 301 -7.19 -9.46 22.36
CA PHE A 301 -7.18 -8.07 21.84
C PHE A 301 -8.59 -7.49 21.69
N ASP A 302 -9.59 -8.31 21.39
CA ASP A 302 -10.98 -7.87 21.25
C ASP A 302 -11.80 -8.30 22.49
N LYS A 303 -12.04 -7.36 23.37
CA LYS A 303 -12.81 -7.58 24.62
C LYS A 303 -14.32 -7.60 24.40
N ARG A 304 -14.81 -7.29 23.22
CA ARG A 304 -16.25 -7.30 22.87
C ARG A 304 -16.77 -8.72 22.70
N VAL A 305 -15.89 -9.65 22.29
CA VAL A 305 -16.22 -11.06 22.12
C VAL A 305 -15.91 -11.80 23.42
N LYS A 306 -16.96 -12.24 24.12
CA LYS A 306 -16.87 -12.98 25.39
C LYS A 306 -17.04 -14.48 25.13
N ASN A 307 -16.42 -15.29 25.96
CA ASN A 307 -16.47 -16.74 25.88
C ASN A 307 -17.89 -17.22 26.31
N GLU A 308 -18.82 -17.35 25.38
CA GLU A 308 -20.05 -18.10 25.56
C GLU A 308 -19.83 -19.46 24.91
N ASN A 309 -19.66 -20.49 25.77
CA ASN A 309 -19.41 -21.87 25.34
C ASN A 309 -20.46 -22.36 24.34
N LYS A 310 -20.11 -22.48 23.07
CA LYS A 310 -20.75 -23.40 22.10
C LYS A 310 -19.80 -23.65 20.93
N GLY A 311 -19.34 -24.91 20.84
CA GLY A 311 -18.55 -25.39 19.71
C GLY A 311 -19.36 -25.40 18.42
N SER A 312 -18.79 -24.88 17.38
CA SER A 312 -19.20 -25.09 16.00
C SER A 312 -17.96 -25.04 15.10
N ASP A 313 -18.01 -25.79 14.03
CA ASP A 313 -16.92 -26.25 13.22
C ASP A 313 -16.33 -25.13 12.31
N LEU A 314 -15.09 -24.69 12.59
CA LEU A 314 -14.38 -23.70 11.79
C LEU A 314 -13.90 -24.27 10.44
N LEU A 315 -13.64 -25.57 10.35
CA LEU A 315 -13.16 -26.20 9.13
C LEU A 315 -14.19 -26.03 8.00
N SER A 316 -15.48 -26.16 8.30
CA SER A 316 -16.55 -25.93 7.33
C SER A 316 -16.66 -24.48 6.85
N MET A 317 -16.24 -23.50 7.67
CA MET A 317 -16.24 -22.08 7.30
C MET A 317 -15.04 -21.70 6.45
N LEU A 318 -13.90 -22.35 6.65
CA LEU A 318 -12.69 -22.15 5.85
C LEU A 318 -12.81 -22.84 4.49
N GLU A 319 -13.53 -23.95 4.39
CA GLU A 319 -13.77 -24.70 3.15
C GLU A 319 -14.82 -24.03 2.24
N GLY A 320 -15.80 -23.33 2.83
CA GLY A 320 -16.84 -22.61 2.08
C GLY A 320 -16.41 -21.24 1.55
N GLU A 321 -15.30 -20.68 2.05
CA GLU A 321 -14.74 -19.37 1.64
C GLU A 321 -13.40 -19.51 0.88
N THR A 322 -13.03 -20.70 0.45
CA THR A 322 -11.92 -20.86 -0.49
C THR A 322 -12.26 -20.14 -1.78
N VAL A 323 -11.79 -18.92 -1.88
CA VAL A 323 -11.64 -18.23 -3.16
C VAL A 323 -10.95 -19.22 -4.10
N GLU A 324 -11.64 -19.59 -5.17
CA GLU A 324 -11.15 -20.48 -6.21
C GLU A 324 -9.69 -20.14 -6.52
N ARG A 325 -8.83 -21.14 -6.33
CA ARG A 325 -7.46 -21.09 -6.79
C ARG A 325 -7.50 -21.22 -8.31
N VAL A 326 -7.50 -20.11 -9.01
CA VAL A 326 -7.14 -20.07 -10.42
C VAL A 326 -5.73 -19.53 -10.56
#